data_e1ec6f87477863bf9166fc74c0a64963
#
_entry.id   e1ec6f87477863bf9166fc74c0a64963
#
_cell.length_a   1.000
_cell.length_b   1.000
_cell.length_c   1.000
_cell.angle_alpha   90.00
_cell.angle_beta   90.00
_cell.angle_gamma   90.00
#
_symmetry.space_group_name_H-M   'P 1'
#
loop_
_entity.id
_entity.type
_entity.pdbx_description
1 polymer ?
#
loop_
_entity_poly.entity_id
_entity_poly.type
_entity_poly.pdbx_seq_one_letter_code
_entity_poly.pdbx_strand_id
1 'polypeptide(L)'
;DGVGGEGNGEVASRIAAETAVEIFKQTKPETIATEVARQCFDEASNRVFQASRESGRMATTLITAIFRHSSVTITHVGDSRAYLIRAGKLKRLTTDHSYTSLQVRLGLILERNAMLSQHRSTLTRSIGYEPMCHYDITTVPLQKGDIILQCSDGLYGYVLDDEILETVVKYHPAEACKLLIALAEKRQVSDNVSLQIISVWDVDAPQGAASPSPLAKTSGKDVNVGTLLDDRFEITDLIAKSGMSSLFKATDRKTKIEVAIKVPLLQIESDAGGFERFKREEEIGIKLNHPGVLKVFPVDKKTRPYFVMEYLEGQTLSELLKSVSPLPEMDAAKIASRVCEALIYLHQNGIVHRDLKPQNVMICNDGSIRIMDFGIARSQGARRLTFVGFTPAMGTPDYMAPEQVKGSRGDERTDIYSVGAMVYEMVTGETPFGGDSPYVIMNARVTGDPEAPRKRNHKLTPVLEEIILHAMEREPKNRYQSAAAMKAELDDYEKVEVTDRCSRLRSPQVWKSNFRMLPLIIGIILILILNFFFLLYMIPHMKRH
;
A
#
# COMPACT_ATOMS: atom_id res chain seq x y z
N ASP A 1 -7.05 1.03 -23.54
CA ASP A 1 -7.85 2.26 -23.49
C ASP A 1 -6.93 3.48 -23.46
N GLY A 2 -7.06 4.39 -24.46
CA GLY A 2 -6.24 5.59 -24.58
C GLY A 2 -6.73 6.69 -23.63
N VAL A 3 -5.81 7.36 -22.92
CA VAL A 3 -6.19 8.43 -21.98
C VAL A 3 -6.78 9.61 -22.75
N GLY A 4 -8.07 9.88 -22.54
CA GLY A 4 -8.78 11.03 -23.11
C GLY A 4 -8.19 12.35 -22.62
N GLY A 5 -8.04 13.34 -23.53
CA GLY A 5 -7.41 14.64 -23.23
C GLY A 5 -5.93 14.75 -23.61
N GLU A 6 -5.24 13.65 -23.83
CA GLU A 6 -3.93 13.61 -24.47
C GLU A 6 -4.14 13.28 -25.96
N GLY A 7 -3.66 14.12 -26.86
CA GLY A 7 -4.01 14.09 -28.30
C GLY A 7 -3.69 12.81 -29.08
N ASN A 8 -3.07 11.80 -28.47
CA ASN A 8 -2.59 10.58 -29.12
C ASN A 8 -2.89 9.30 -28.29
N GLY A 9 -3.98 9.26 -27.53
CA GLY A 9 -4.35 8.08 -26.71
C GLY A 9 -4.57 6.82 -27.53
N GLU A 10 -5.15 6.93 -28.74
CA GLU A 10 -5.31 5.81 -29.67
C GLU A 10 -3.97 5.22 -30.12
N VAL A 11 -2.98 6.06 -30.38
CA VAL A 11 -1.64 5.61 -30.76
C VAL A 11 -0.97 4.88 -29.59
N ALA A 12 -1.10 5.43 -28.38
CA ALA A 12 -0.54 4.82 -27.17
C ALA A 12 -1.15 3.45 -26.91
N SER A 13 -2.48 3.30 -26.97
CA SER A 13 -3.16 2.03 -26.73
C SER A 13 -2.79 0.97 -27.76
N ARG A 14 -2.65 1.36 -29.03
CA ARG A 14 -2.19 0.47 -30.10
C ARG A 14 -0.76 -0.02 -29.88
N ILE A 15 0.19 0.90 -29.60
CA ILE A 15 1.59 0.53 -29.32
C ILE A 15 1.65 -0.44 -28.15
N ALA A 16 0.94 -0.15 -27.05
CA ALA A 16 0.95 -1.00 -25.86
C ALA A 16 0.40 -2.41 -26.14
N ALA A 17 -0.74 -2.50 -26.83
CA ALA A 17 -1.37 -3.76 -27.17
C ALA A 17 -0.51 -4.60 -28.14
N GLU A 18 0.01 -4.00 -29.22
CA GLU A 18 0.86 -4.66 -30.20
C GLU A 18 2.15 -5.17 -29.55
N THR A 19 2.77 -4.36 -28.68
CA THR A 19 3.98 -4.75 -27.95
C THR A 19 3.71 -5.95 -27.03
N ALA A 20 2.61 -5.93 -26.27
CA ALA A 20 2.26 -7.04 -25.39
C ALA A 20 2.05 -8.35 -26.19
N VAL A 21 1.38 -8.27 -27.34
CA VAL A 21 1.17 -9.43 -28.25
C VAL A 21 2.50 -9.92 -28.84
N GLU A 22 3.38 -9.01 -29.25
CA GLU A 22 4.69 -9.34 -29.79
C GLU A 22 5.54 -10.11 -28.77
N ILE A 23 5.68 -9.57 -27.56
CA ILE A 23 6.43 -10.20 -26.46
C ILE A 23 5.84 -11.58 -26.12
N PHE A 24 4.50 -11.67 -26.01
CA PHE A 24 3.85 -12.95 -25.75
C PHE A 24 4.17 -14.01 -26.82
N LYS A 25 4.16 -13.66 -28.10
CA LYS A 25 4.48 -14.55 -29.20
C LYS A 25 5.94 -15.01 -29.21
N GLN A 26 6.86 -14.16 -28.77
CA GLN A 26 8.30 -14.47 -28.72
C GLN A 26 8.67 -15.27 -27.47
N THR A 27 7.81 -15.31 -26.46
CA THR A 27 8.08 -15.97 -25.19
C THR A 27 7.89 -17.48 -25.29
N LYS A 28 8.82 -18.23 -24.69
CA LYS A 28 8.73 -19.70 -24.66
C LYS A 28 7.54 -20.16 -23.82
N PRO A 29 6.87 -21.28 -24.21
CA PRO A 29 5.72 -21.80 -23.49
C PRO A 29 5.96 -22.09 -22.00
N GLU A 30 7.19 -22.43 -21.63
CA GLU A 30 7.59 -22.78 -20.26
C GLU A 30 7.81 -21.56 -19.35
N THR A 31 7.88 -20.35 -19.92
CA THR A 31 8.11 -19.12 -19.14
C THR A 31 6.93 -18.87 -18.22
N ILE A 32 7.20 -18.56 -16.97
CA ILE A 32 6.19 -18.29 -15.95
C ILE A 32 5.32 -17.11 -16.37
N ALA A 33 3.97 -17.21 -16.23
CA ALA A 33 3.02 -16.20 -16.69
C ALA A 33 3.29 -14.80 -16.12
N THR A 34 3.73 -14.69 -14.86
CA THR A 34 4.09 -13.42 -14.23
C THR A 34 5.34 -12.77 -14.84
N GLU A 35 6.29 -13.58 -15.32
CA GLU A 35 7.49 -13.08 -16.00
C GLU A 35 7.14 -12.59 -17.42
N VAL A 36 6.29 -13.33 -18.14
CA VAL A 36 5.77 -12.88 -19.43
C VAL A 36 5.03 -11.57 -19.30
N ALA A 37 4.15 -11.47 -18.29
CA ALA A 37 3.40 -10.25 -18.02
C ALA A 37 4.33 -9.06 -17.71
N ARG A 38 5.39 -9.28 -16.92
CA ARG A 38 6.39 -8.24 -16.63
C ARG A 38 7.04 -7.73 -17.91
N GLN A 39 7.56 -8.63 -18.75
CA GLN A 39 8.18 -8.25 -20.01
C GLN A 39 7.23 -7.47 -20.93
N CYS A 40 5.95 -7.88 -21.00
CA CYS A 40 4.94 -7.16 -21.77
C CYS A 40 4.76 -5.72 -21.29
N PHE A 41 4.65 -5.53 -19.97
CA PHE A 41 4.38 -4.20 -19.40
C PHE A 41 5.60 -3.29 -19.42
N ASP A 42 6.78 -3.81 -19.11
CA ASP A 42 8.04 -3.05 -19.11
C ASP A 42 8.37 -2.56 -20.53
N GLU A 43 8.25 -3.42 -21.54
CA GLU A 43 8.52 -3.03 -22.92
C GLU A 43 7.44 -2.12 -23.48
N ALA A 44 6.15 -2.37 -23.19
CA ALA A 44 5.06 -1.48 -23.59
C ALA A 44 5.25 -0.08 -22.99
N SER A 45 5.63 0.03 -21.71
CA SER A 45 5.92 1.31 -21.07
C SER A 45 7.04 2.06 -21.77
N ASN A 46 8.14 1.35 -22.06
CA ASN A 46 9.29 1.95 -22.72
C ASN A 46 8.94 2.47 -24.11
N ARG A 47 8.26 1.66 -24.96
CA ARG A 47 7.90 2.06 -26.33
C ARG A 47 6.91 3.22 -26.37
N VAL A 48 5.87 3.20 -25.54
CA VAL A 48 4.90 4.30 -25.47
C VAL A 48 5.58 5.57 -24.95
N PHE A 49 6.45 5.47 -23.95
CA PHE A 49 7.19 6.61 -23.44
C PHE A 49 8.13 7.23 -24.49
N GLN A 50 8.83 6.41 -25.27
CA GLN A 50 9.67 6.89 -26.38
C GLN A 50 8.82 7.60 -27.45
N ALA A 51 7.72 6.99 -27.88
CA ALA A 51 6.79 7.59 -28.82
C ALA A 51 6.18 8.91 -28.31
N SER A 52 5.91 8.99 -26.99
CA SER A 52 5.42 10.21 -26.33
C SER A 52 6.42 11.37 -26.40
N ARG A 53 7.72 11.08 -26.37
CA ARG A 53 8.78 12.10 -26.52
C ARG A 53 8.92 12.63 -27.95
N GLU A 54 8.64 11.78 -28.93
CA GLU A 54 8.79 12.12 -30.37
C GLU A 54 7.55 12.80 -30.95
N SER A 55 6.36 12.32 -30.57
CA SER A 55 5.10 12.70 -31.22
C SER A 55 4.14 13.49 -30.31
N GLY A 56 4.60 13.91 -29.12
CA GLY A 56 3.79 14.61 -28.14
C GLY A 56 3.20 13.68 -27.08
N ARG A 57 2.70 14.27 -25.98
CA ARG A 57 2.18 13.52 -24.84
C ARG A 57 1.13 12.50 -25.26
N MET A 58 1.29 11.27 -24.81
CA MET A 58 0.34 10.19 -24.99
C MET A 58 0.40 9.24 -23.80
N ALA A 59 -0.73 8.68 -23.43
CA ALA A 59 -0.83 7.71 -22.34
C ALA A 59 -1.96 6.72 -22.59
N THR A 60 -1.87 5.54 -21.97
CA THR A 60 -2.88 4.49 -22.09
C THR A 60 -2.95 3.63 -20.84
N THR A 61 -4.11 3.01 -20.62
CA THR A 61 -4.24 1.85 -19.75
C THR A 61 -3.73 0.60 -20.47
N LEU A 62 -3.43 -0.44 -19.74
CA LEU A 62 -3.18 -1.78 -20.29
C LEU A 62 -3.68 -2.83 -19.31
N ILE A 63 -4.41 -3.82 -19.83
CA ILE A 63 -4.80 -5.00 -19.08
C ILE A 63 -4.52 -6.25 -19.91
N THR A 64 -3.93 -7.27 -19.28
CA THR A 64 -3.65 -8.56 -19.92
C THR A 64 -4.17 -9.70 -19.06
N ALA A 65 -4.61 -10.80 -19.72
CA ALA A 65 -4.96 -12.06 -19.08
C ALA A 65 -4.15 -13.18 -19.73
N ILE A 66 -3.24 -13.78 -18.98
CA ILE A 66 -2.41 -14.90 -19.43
C ILE A 66 -2.94 -16.18 -18.79
N PHE A 67 -3.48 -17.06 -19.63
CA PHE A 67 -3.99 -18.37 -19.22
C PHE A 67 -2.87 -19.40 -19.30
N ARG A 68 -2.59 -20.08 -18.20
CA ARG A 68 -1.60 -21.15 -18.11
C ARG A 68 -2.13 -22.27 -17.22
N HIS A 69 -2.14 -23.49 -17.74
CA HIS A 69 -2.71 -24.64 -17.03
C HIS A 69 -4.11 -24.32 -16.50
N SER A 70 -4.34 -24.47 -15.19
CA SER A 70 -5.60 -24.18 -14.51
C SER A 70 -5.60 -22.84 -13.79
N SER A 71 -4.93 -21.81 -14.31
CA SER A 71 -4.88 -20.48 -13.72
C SER A 71 -4.89 -19.36 -14.76
N VAL A 72 -5.33 -18.18 -14.37
CA VAL A 72 -5.19 -16.93 -15.13
C VAL A 72 -4.39 -15.92 -14.33
N THR A 73 -3.41 -15.32 -15.00
CA THR A 73 -2.65 -14.17 -14.46
C THR A 73 -3.15 -12.91 -15.13
N ILE A 74 -3.81 -12.06 -14.34
CA ILE A 74 -4.27 -10.73 -14.74
C ILE A 74 -3.21 -9.72 -14.35
N THR A 75 -2.78 -8.91 -15.31
CA THR A 75 -1.88 -7.78 -15.05
C THR A 75 -2.51 -6.53 -15.62
N HIS A 76 -2.51 -5.43 -14.86
CA HIS A 76 -3.15 -4.19 -15.30
C HIS A 76 -2.45 -2.94 -14.79
N VAL A 77 -2.59 -1.86 -15.56
CA VAL A 77 -2.30 -0.47 -15.20
C VAL A 77 -3.41 0.42 -15.75
N GLY A 78 -3.85 1.38 -14.97
CA GLY A 78 -5.01 2.23 -15.29
C GLY A 78 -6.27 1.76 -14.59
N ASP A 79 -7.41 2.08 -15.15
CA ASP A 79 -8.73 1.81 -14.60
C ASP A 79 -9.54 0.80 -15.42
N SER A 80 -8.98 0.20 -16.46
CA SER A 80 -9.59 -0.97 -17.10
C SER A 80 -9.73 -2.12 -16.12
N ARG A 81 -10.87 -2.81 -16.12
CA ARG A 81 -11.24 -3.80 -15.11
C ARG A 81 -11.23 -5.23 -15.64
N ALA A 82 -10.88 -6.17 -14.76
CA ALA A 82 -11.12 -7.59 -14.94
C ALA A 82 -12.03 -8.11 -13.83
N TYR A 83 -12.95 -9.00 -14.21
CA TYR A 83 -13.88 -9.67 -13.32
C TYR A 83 -13.80 -11.18 -13.51
N LEU A 84 -13.97 -11.92 -12.41
CA LEU A 84 -14.24 -13.35 -12.39
C LEU A 84 -15.73 -13.56 -12.06
N ILE A 85 -16.44 -14.25 -12.92
CA ILE A 85 -17.78 -14.73 -12.66
C ILE A 85 -17.69 -16.24 -12.39
N ARG A 86 -18.05 -16.63 -11.16
CA ARG A 86 -18.02 -18.02 -10.68
C ARG A 86 -19.26 -18.33 -9.88
N ALA A 87 -19.94 -19.41 -10.19
CA ALA A 87 -21.15 -19.86 -9.48
C ALA A 87 -22.19 -18.73 -9.30
N GLY A 88 -22.42 -17.93 -10.34
CA GLY A 88 -23.39 -16.83 -10.32
C GLY A 88 -22.98 -15.63 -9.46
N LYS A 89 -21.72 -15.50 -9.09
CA LYS A 89 -21.17 -14.35 -8.36
C LYS A 89 -20.10 -13.65 -9.17
N LEU A 90 -20.16 -12.33 -9.22
CA LEU A 90 -19.16 -11.48 -9.85
C LEU A 90 -18.16 -11.01 -8.80
N LYS A 91 -16.87 -11.18 -9.08
CA LYS A 91 -15.75 -10.70 -8.26
C LYS A 91 -14.81 -9.88 -9.13
N ARG A 92 -14.61 -8.61 -8.80
CA ARG A 92 -13.59 -7.77 -9.44
C ARG A 92 -12.19 -8.24 -9.05
N LEU A 93 -11.30 -8.44 -10.03
CA LEU A 93 -9.92 -8.90 -9.87
C LEU A 93 -8.92 -7.74 -9.88
N THR A 94 -9.31 -6.57 -10.39
CA THR A 94 -8.47 -5.38 -10.52
C THR A 94 -8.89 -4.29 -9.55
N THR A 95 -7.95 -3.39 -9.23
CA THR A 95 -8.23 -2.16 -8.47
C THR A 95 -7.89 -0.97 -9.35
N ASP A 96 -8.88 -0.12 -9.64
CA ASP A 96 -8.69 1.00 -10.56
C ASP A 96 -7.58 1.95 -10.07
N HIS A 97 -6.67 2.29 -10.96
CA HIS A 97 -5.64 3.29 -10.73
C HIS A 97 -6.18 4.68 -11.12
N SER A 98 -7.28 5.10 -10.48
CA SER A 98 -7.90 6.41 -10.69
C SER A 98 -7.98 7.21 -9.38
N TYR A 99 -8.10 8.51 -9.51
CA TYR A 99 -8.23 9.40 -8.35
C TYR A 99 -9.50 9.12 -7.55
N THR A 100 -10.61 8.83 -8.23
CA THR A 100 -11.88 8.48 -7.58
C THR A 100 -11.83 7.15 -6.85
N SER A 101 -11.18 6.13 -7.42
CA SER A 101 -10.95 4.85 -6.74
C SER A 101 -10.13 5.05 -5.47
N LEU A 102 -9.15 5.94 -5.50
CA LEU A 102 -8.39 6.31 -4.31
C LEU A 102 -9.30 6.98 -3.26
N GLN A 103 -10.17 7.92 -3.66
CA GLN A 103 -11.09 8.58 -2.75
C GLN A 103 -12.08 7.59 -2.10
N VAL A 104 -12.61 6.62 -2.86
CA VAL A 104 -13.48 5.56 -2.32
C VAL A 104 -12.73 4.71 -1.29
N ARG A 105 -11.51 4.30 -1.61
CA ARG A 105 -10.67 3.50 -0.70
C ARG A 105 -10.28 4.23 0.58
N LEU A 106 -10.17 5.55 0.51
CA LEU A 106 -9.91 6.42 1.66
C LEU A 106 -11.20 6.76 2.45
N GLY A 107 -12.35 6.27 2.01
CA GLY A 107 -13.63 6.58 2.64
C GLY A 107 -14.09 8.03 2.47
N LEU A 108 -13.48 8.79 1.55
CA LEU A 108 -13.80 10.19 1.29
C LEU A 108 -15.09 10.34 0.49
N ILE A 109 -15.39 9.37 -0.39
CA ILE A 109 -16.62 9.28 -1.15
C ILE A 109 -17.14 7.84 -1.15
N LEU A 110 -18.43 7.67 -1.29
CA LEU A 110 -19.03 6.34 -1.48
C LEU A 110 -18.80 5.89 -2.93
N GLU A 111 -18.68 4.58 -3.16
CA GLU A 111 -18.44 4.01 -4.49
C GLU A 111 -19.49 4.47 -5.53
N ARG A 112 -20.76 4.55 -5.13
CA ARG A 112 -21.85 5.09 -5.96
C ARG A 112 -21.63 6.55 -6.39
N ASN A 113 -20.91 7.33 -5.60
CA ASN A 113 -20.63 8.75 -5.90
C ASN A 113 -19.37 8.91 -6.77
N ALA A 114 -18.51 7.90 -6.80
CA ALA A 114 -17.31 7.89 -7.65
C ALA A 114 -17.67 7.96 -9.14
N MET A 115 -18.73 7.28 -9.55
CA MET A 115 -19.23 7.29 -10.93
C MET A 115 -19.73 8.67 -11.39
N LEU A 116 -20.19 9.51 -10.45
CA LEU A 116 -20.71 10.86 -10.70
C LEU A 116 -19.63 11.94 -10.55
N SER A 117 -18.41 11.57 -10.16
CA SER A 117 -17.32 12.54 -9.94
C SER A 117 -16.81 13.12 -11.25
N GLN A 118 -16.54 14.43 -11.27
CA GLN A 118 -15.88 15.11 -12.40
C GLN A 118 -14.44 14.62 -12.64
N HIS A 119 -13.83 13.95 -11.63
CA HIS A 119 -12.47 13.40 -11.69
C HIS A 119 -12.45 11.88 -11.93
N ARG A 120 -13.56 11.29 -12.39
CA ARG A 120 -13.68 9.83 -12.56
C ARG A 120 -12.65 9.24 -13.52
N SER A 121 -12.27 9.99 -14.56
CA SER A 121 -11.29 9.60 -15.58
C SER A 121 -9.86 10.06 -15.28
N THR A 122 -9.60 10.66 -14.10
CA THR A 122 -8.25 11.09 -13.74
C THR A 122 -7.45 9.88 -13.25
N LEU A 123 -6.56 9.37 -14.11
CA LEU A 123 -5.69 8.24 -13.77
C LEU A 123 -4.56 8.66 -12.84
N THR A 124 -4.23 7.78 -11.91
CA THR A 124 -3.08 7.90 -11.02
C THR A 124 -1.88 7.08 -11.50
N ARG A 125 -2.12 6.14 -12.44
CA ARG A 125 -1.10 5.33 -13.12
C ARG A 125 -1.57 5.01 -14.54
N SER A 126 -0.65 5.14 -15.49
CA SER A 126 -0.85 4.78 -16.89
C SER A 126 0.50 4.49 -17.56
N ILE A 127 0.49 3.89 -18.71
CA ILE A 127 1.65 3.75 -19.60
C ILE A 127 1.83 5.07 -20.37
N GLY A 128 3.07 5.55 -20.52
CA GLY A 128 3.43 6.68 -21.36
C GLY A 128 3.98 7.91 -20.64
N TYR A 129 3.72 8.08 -19.34
CA TYR A 129 4.28 9.20 -18.57
C TYR A 129 5.71 8.92 -18.05
N GLU A 130 6.03 7.67 -17.81
CA GLU A 130 7.34 7.23 -17.30
C GLU A 130 7.87 6.06 -18.17
N PRO A 131 9.21 5.88 -18.27
CA PRO A 131 9.79 4.76 -19.03
C PRO A 131 9.40 3.39 -18.48
N MET A 132 9.12 3.33 -17.17
CA MET A 132 8.66 2.14 -16.47
C MET A 132 7.41 2.47 -15.67
N CYS A 133 6.30 1.83 -15.99
CA CYS A 133 5.06 2.00 -15.23
C CYS A 133 4.96 0.96 -14.10
N HIS A 134 4.21 1.33 -13.07
CA HIS A 134 3.85 0.40 -11.99
C HIS A 134 2.50 -0.24 -12.31
N TYR A 135 2.49 -1.55 -12.46
CA TYR A 135 1.32 -2.38 -12.73
C TYR A 135 1.05 -3.36 -11.59
N ASP A 136 -0.18 -3.81 -11.46
CA ASP A 136 -0.59 -4.81 -10.48
C ASP A 136 -0.74 -6.17 -11.18
N ILE A 137 -0.31 -7.25 -10.49
CA ILE A 137 -0.42 -8.64 -10.98
C ILE A 137 -1.27 -9.44 -9.98
N THR A 138 -2.26 -10.17 -10.48
CA THR A 138 -3.11 -11.06 -9.69
C THR A 138 -3.23 -12.40 -10.42
N THR A 139 -2.89 -13.51 -9.77
CA THR A 139 -3.08 -14.86 -10.31
C THR A 139 -4.22 -15.55 -9.58
N VAL A 140 -5.16 -16.12 -10.33
CA VAL A 140 -6.34 -16.78 -9.81
C VAL A 140 -6.46 -18.19 -10.39
N PRO A 141 -6.66 -19.23 -9.56
CA PRO A 141 -6.96 -20.57 -10.05
C PRO A 141 -8.33 -20.59 -10.72
N LEU A 142 -8.40 -21.23 -11.89
CA LEU A 142 -9.61 -21.36 -12.68
C LEU A 142 -10.34 -22.67 -12.36
N GLN A 143 -11.64 -22.66 -12.54
CA GLN A 143 -12.53 -23.80 -12.46
C GLN A 143 -13.36 -23.89 -13.74
N LYS A 144 -13.79 -25.11 -14.08
CA LYS A 144 -14.75 -25.31 -15.17
C LYS A 144 -16.02 -24.50 -14.93
N GLY A 145 -16.44 -23.75 -15.94
CA GLY A 145 -17.60 -22.88 -15.87
C GLY A 145 -17.28 -21.45 -15.39
N ASP A 146 -16.04 -21.11 -15.08
CA ASP A 146 -15.64 -19.73 -14.82
C ASP A 146 -15.77 -18.87 -16.08
N ILE A 147 -16.07 -17.59 -15.87
CA ILE A 147 -16.04 -16.60 -16.94
C ILE A 147 -15.14 -15.45 -16.49
N ILE A 148 -14.20 -15.07 -17.35
CA ILE A 148 -13.35 -13.88 -17.19
C ILE A 148 -13.90 -12.81 -18.11
N LEU A 149 -14.22 -11.65 -17.55
CA LEU A 149 -14.60 -10.45 -18.32
C LEU A 149 -13.53 -9.37 -18.09
N GLN A 150 -13.08 -8.75 -19.18
CA GLN A 150 -12.23 -7.55 -19.16
C GLN A 150 -12.93 -6.43 -19.90
N CYS A 151 -12.85 -5.19 -19.37
CA CYS A 151 -13.49 -4.05 -20.04
C CYS A 151 -12.79 -2.72 -19.71
N SER A 152 -12.99 -1.73 -20.59
CA SER A 152 -12.67 -0.32 -20.35
C SER A 152 -13.76 0.34 -19.49
N ASP A 153 -13.49 1.58 -19.04
CA ASP A 153 -14.40 2.40 -18.24
C ASP A 153 -15.68 2.80 -19.00
N GLY A 154 -15.64 2.82 -20.33
CA GLY A 154 -16.82 3.00 -21.18
C GLY A 154 -17.91 1.95 -20.95
N LEU A 155 -17.60 0.76 -20.41
CA LEU A 155 -18.62 -0.21 -20.00
C LEU A 155 -19.07 0.03 -18.56
N TYR A 156 -18.20 -0.14 -17.58
CA TYR A 156 -18.58 -0.15 -16.17
C TYR A 156 -18.97 1.24 -15.63
N GLY A 157 -18.61 2.30 -16.33
CA GLY A 157 -19.06 3.67 -16.04
C GLY A 157 -20.55 3.91 -16.34
N TYR A 158 -21.17 3.00 -17.12
CA TYR A 158 -22.55 3.14 -17.59
C TYR A 158 -23.42 1.90 -17.32
N VAL A 159 -22.81 0.73 -17.09
CA VAL A 159 -23.50 -0.54 -16.82
C VAL A 159 -23.10 -1.03 -15.43
N LEU A 160 -24.07 -1.33 -14.58
CA LEU A 160 -23.83 -1.76 -13.21
C LEU A 160 -23.32 -3.20 -13.17
N ASP A 161 -22.55 -3.53 -12.13
CA ASP A 161 -21.96 -4.87 -11.93
C ASP A 161 -23.04 -5.98 -11.91
N ASP A 162 -24.22 -5.73 -11.33
CA ASP A 162 -25.33 -6.68 -11.33
C ASP A 162 -25.90 -6.93 -12.73
N GLU A 163 -25.99 -5.90 -13.57
CA GLU A 163 -26.46 -6.00 -14.96
C GLU A 163 -25.44 -6.73 -15.85
N ILE A 164 -24.14 -6.47 -15.60
CA ILE A 164 -23.04 -7.22 -16.24
C ILE A 164 -23.18 -8.70 -15.89
N LEU A 165 -23.34 -9.03 -14.60
CA LEU A 165 -23.47 -10.39 -14.11
C LEU A 165 -24.69 -11.09 -14.74
N GLU A 166 -25.87 -10.47 -14.70
CA GLU A 166 -27.09 -11.03 -15.25
C GLU A 166 -26.94 -11.35 -16.75
N THR A 167 -26.37 -10.41 -17.51
CA THR A 167 -26.18 -10.57 -18.95
C THR A 167 -25.19 -11.68 -19.27
N VAL A 168 -24.04 -11.73 -18.59
CA VAL A 168 -22.99 -12.71 -18.87
C VAL A 168 -23.37 -14.13 -18.45
N VAL A 169 -24.19 -14.30 -17.43
CA VAL A 169 -24.66 -15.61 -16.99
C VAL A 169 -25.77 -16.14 -17.93
N LYS A 170 -26.58 -15.26 -18.48
CA LYS A 170 -27.77 -15.62 -19.26
C LYS A 170 -27.46 -15.91 -20.74
N TYR A 171 -26.52 -15.22 -21.32
CA TYR A 171 -26.26 -15.26 -22.76
C TYR A 171 -24.88 -15.83 -23.09
N HIS A 172 -24.75 -16.38 -24.32
CA HIS A 172 -23.44 -16.80 -24.83
C HIS A 172 -22.49 -15.60 -24.92
N PRO A 173 -21.16 -15.77 -24.67
CA PRO A 173 -20.19 -14.66 -24.63
C PRO A 173 -20.30 -13.66 -25.77
N ALA A 174 -20.42 -14.14 -27.01
CA ALA A 174 -20.52 -13.27 -28.18
C ALA A 174 -21.82 -12.44 -28.20
N GLU A 175 -22.93 -12.97 -27.69
CA GLU A 175 -24.20 -12.27 -27.55
C GLU A 175 -24.18 -11.33 -26.35
N ALA A 176 -23.62 -11.76 -25.23
CA ALA A 176 -23.44 -10.94 -24.05
C ALA A 176 -22.61 -9.67 -24.36
N CYS A 177 -21.52 -9.80 -25.12
CA CYS A 177 -20.73 -8.65 -25.59
C CYS A 177 -21.61 -7.63 -26.35
N LYS A 178 -22.41 -8.09 -27.31
CA LYS A 178 -23.29 -7.21 -28.10
C LYS A 178 -24.33 -6.50 -27.24
N LEU A 179 -24.94 -7.25 -26.31
CA LEU A 179 -25.98 -6.71 -25.42
C LEU A 179 -25.41 -5.67 -24.44
N LEU A 180 -24.22 -5.92 -23.88
CA LEU A 180 -23.57 -4.98 -22.98
C LEU A 180 -23.14 -3.68 -23.69
N ILE A 181 -22.61 -3.78 -24.92
CA ILE A 181 -22.29 -2.60 -25.74
C ILE A 181 -23.57 -1.81 -26.04
N ALA A 182 -24.63 -2.48 -26.54
CA ALA A 182 -25.90 -1.84 -26.84
C ALA A 182 -26.53 -1.16 -25.60
N LEU A 183 -26.35 -1.75 -24.41
CA LEU A 183 -26.83 -1.16 -23.17
C LEU A 183 -26.05 0.12 -22.81
N ALA A 184 -24.72 0.12 -22.96
CA ALA A 184 -23.90 1.30 -22.75
C ALA A 184 -24.26 2.41 -23.78
N GLU A 185 -24.40 2.08 -25.05
CA GLU A 185 -24.81 3.02 -26.11
C GLU A 185 -26.18 3.63 -25.82
N LYS A 186 -27.15 2.83 -25.38
CA LYS A 186 -28.48 3.33 -24.97
C LYS A 186 -28.42 4.34 -23.84
N ARG A 187 -27.39 4.27 -23.01
CA ARG A 187 -27.13 5.19 -21.89
C ARG A 187 -26.25 6.38 -22.30
N GLN A 188 -26.08 6.60 -23.59
CA GLN A 188 -25.33 7.73 -24.15
C GLN A 188 -23.88 7.76 -23.65
N VAL A 189 -23.19 6.61 -23.71
CA VAL A 189 -21.76 6.54 -23.40
C VAL A 189 -21.00 7.56 -24.26
N SER A 190 -20.14 8.35 -23.60
CA SER A 190 -19.32 9.38 -24.26
C SER A 190 -17.92 8.91 -24.60
N ASP A 191 -17.59 7.64 -24.32
CA ASP A 191 -16.28 7.05 -24.51
C ASP A 191 -16.34 5.74 -25.29
N ASN A 192 -15.20 5.25 -25.75
CA ASN A 192 -15.11 3.96 -26.43
C ASN A 192 -15.39 2.81 -25.46
N VAL A 193 -16.19 1.85 -25.90
CA VAL A 193 -16.51 0.65 -25.13
C VAL A 193 -15.71 -0.52 -25.68
N SER A 194 -14.79 -1.03 -24.88
CA SER A 194 -14.03 -2.24 -25.20
C SER A 194 -14.29 -3.31 -24.15
N LEU A 195 -14.65 -4.53 -24.56
CA LEU A 195 -14.78 -5.63 -23.62
C LEU A 195 -14.45 -6.98 -24.27
N GLN A 196 -14.01 -7.92 -23.44
CA GLN A 196 -13.76 -9.30 -23.79
C GLN A 196 -14.39 -10.22 -22.75
N ILE A 197 -15.04 -11.31 -23.21
CA ILE A 197 -15.63 -12.32 -22.35
C ILE A 197 -15.02 -13.67 -22.74
N ILE A 198 -14.40 -14.34 -21.78
CA ILE A 198 -13.72 -15.62 -21.95
C ILE A 198 -14.36 -16.64 -21.04
N SER A 199 -14.98 -17.69 -21.61
CA SER A 199 -15.58 -18.79 -20.86
C SER A 199 -14.58 -19.94 -20.72
N VAL A 200 -14.41 -20.44 -19.52
CA VAL A 200 -13.56 -21.58 -19.19
C VAL A 200 -14.39 -22.86 -19.33
N TRP A 201 -14.25 -23.55 -20.45
CA TRP A 201 -14.99 -24.78 -20.76
C TRP A 201 -14.51 -25.99 -19.98
N ASP A 202 -13.20 -26.07 -19.79
CA ASP A 202 -12.54 -27.10 -19.02
C ASP A 202 -11.22 -26.58 -18.46
N VAL A 203 -10.73 -27.18 -17.42
CA VAL A 203 -9.39 -26.94 -16.88
C VAL A 203 -8.67 -28.27 -16.93
N ASP A 204 -7.43 -28.25 -17.38
CA ASP A 204 -6.59 -29.43 -17.33
C ASP A 204 -6.69 -30.00 -15.91
N ALA A 205 -7.09 -31.27 -15.79
CA ALA A 205 -6.87 -31.98 -14.54
C ALA A 205 -5.39 -31.76 -14.19
N PRO A 206 -5.02 -31.48 -12.93
CA PRO A 206 -3.64 -31.23 -12.59
C PRO A 206 -2.81 -32.40 -13.11
N GLN A 207 -2.30 -32.27 -14.34
CA GLN A 207 -1.35 -33.22 -14.91
C GLN A 207 -0.20 -33.22 -13.93
N GLY A 208 0.13 -34.40 -13.46
CA GLY A 208 1.14 -34.61 -12.45
C GLY A 208 2.28 -33.67 -12.69
N ALA A 209 2.46 -32.76 -11.80
CA ALA A 209 3.43 -31.70 -11.85
C ALA A 209 4.71 -32.26 -12.46
N ALA A 210 5.21 -31.61 -13.52
CA ALA A 210 6.63 -31.74 -13.87
C ALA A 210 7.35 -31.71 -12.55
N SER A 211 8.11 -32.74 -12.23
CA SER A 211 8.68 -33.01 -10.90
C SER A 211 9.05 -31.71 -10.23
N PRO A 212 8.36 -31.27 -9.19
CA PRO A 212 8.72 -30.04 -8.53
C PRO A 212 10.13 -30.22 -8.02
N SER A 213 10.94 -29.19 -8.19
CA SER A 213 12.14 -29.01 -7.38
C SER A 213 11.83 -29.51 -5.97
N PRO A 214 12.71 -30.20 -5.27
CA PRO A 214 12.42 -30.88 -3.98
C PRO A 214 11.62 -30.07 -2.95
N LEU A 215 11.54 -28.77 -3.12
CA LEU A 215 10.77 -27.82 -2.32
C LEU A 215 9.23 -27.87 -2.48
N ALA A 216 8.68 -28.47 -3.55
CA ALA A 216 7.25 -28.37 -3.86
C ALA A 216 6.38 -29.51 -3.29
N LYS A 217 6.93 -30.48 -2.58
CA LYS A 217 6.17 -31.62 -2.04
C LYS A 217 5.38 -31.35 -0.75
N THR A 218 5.53 -30.17 -0.16
CA THR A 218 4.85 -29.83 1.13
C THR A 218 4.07 -28.50 1.13
N SER A 219 3.99 -27.78 0.01
CA SER A 219 3.37 -26.44 -0.06
C SER A 219 1.83 -26.42 -0.08
N GLY A 220 1.17 -27.52 0.19
CA GLY A 220 -0.29 -27.64 0.12
C GLY A 220 -1.02 -27.83 1.46
N LYS A 221 -0.33 -27.89 2.58
CA LYS A 221 -0.97 -27.98 3.92
C LYS A 221 -0.77 -26.68 4.67
N ASP A 222 -1.86 -26.08 5.12
CA ASP A 222 -1.81 -24.98 6.07
C ASP A 222 -1.02 -25.42 7.31
N VAL A 223 -0.10 -24.56 7.76
CA VAL A 223 0.59 -24.77 9.04
C VAL A 223 -0.37 -24.44 10.15
N ASN A 224 -0.61 -25.38 11.03
CA ASN A 224 -1.50 -25.26 12.18
C ASN A 224 -0.79 -25.77 13.45
N VAL A 225 -1.37 -25.45 14.60
CA VAL A 225 -0.91 -26.01 15.87
C VAL A 225 -0.89 -27.54 15.78
N GLY A 226 0.17 -28.16 16.26
CA GLY A 226 0.44 -29.60 16.14
C GLY A 226 1.18 -30.02 14.86
N THR A 227 1.41 -29.09 13.90
CA THR A 227 2.22 -29.39 12.71
C THR A 227 3.69 -29.54 13.10
N LEU A 228 4.35 -30.56 12.54
CA LEU A 228 5.80 -30.71 12.62
C LEU A 228 6.44 -30.24 11.30
N LEU A 229 7.13 -29.11 11.34
CA LEU A 229 7.85 -28.56 10.18
C LEU A 229 9.24 -29.17 10.10
N ASP A 230 9.56 -29.71 8.91
CA ASP A 230 10.88 -30.25 8.54
C ASP A 230 11.44 -31.25 9.59
N ASP A 231 10.54 -32.05 10.21
CA ASP A 231 10.83 -33.01 11.29
C ASP A 231 11.59 -32.41 12.49
N ARG A 232 11.61 -31.07 12.58
CA ARG A 232 12.39 -30.33 13.57
C ARG A 232 11.56 -29.41 14.45
N PHE A 233 10.67 -28.60 13.85
CA PHE A 233 9.96 -27.56 14.58
C PHE A 233 8.51 -27.98 14.83
N GLU A 234 8.17 -28.25 16.08
CA GLU A 234 6.83 -28.60 16.53
C GLU A 234 6.04 -27.33 16.87
N ILE A 235 5.03 -27.03 16.07
CA ILE A 235 4.19 -25.85 16.26
C ILE A 235 3.30 -26.06 17.49
N THR A 236 3.47 -25.22 18.50
CA THR A 236 2.76 -25.32 19.78
C THR A 236 1.61 -24.35 19.92
N ASP A 237 1.72 -23.16 19.33
CA ASP A 237 0.68 -22.12 19.43
C ASP A 237 0.70 -21.17 18.23
N LEU A 238 -0.41 -20.44 18.02
CA LEU A 238 -0.53 -19.34 17.05
C LEU A 238 -0.41 -18.01 17.79
N ILE A 239 0.71 -17.29 17.61
CA ILE A 239 0.95 -15.99 18.26
C ILE A 239 0.14 -14.89 17.58
N ALA A 240 0.22 -14.80 16.25
CA ALA A 240 -0.46 -13.76 15.49
C ALA A 240 -0.74 -14.18 14.04
N LYS A 241 -1.77 -13.58 13.44
CA LYS A 241 -2.08 -13.73 12.02
C LYS A 241 -2.28 -12.36 11.39
N SER A 242 -1.58 -12.10 10.29
CA SER A 242 -1.69 -10.88 9.50
C SER A 242 -2.23 -11.17 8.10
N GLY A 243 -2.45 -10.15 7.28
CA GLY A 243 -2.81 -10.32 5.86
C GLY A 243 -1.69 -10.92 4.99
N MET A 244 -0.46 -11.04 5.51
CA MET A 244 0.70 -11.51 4.74
C MET A 244 1.33 -12.77 5.31
N SER A 245 1.26 -13.00 6.64
CA SER A 245 1.92 -14.12 7.31
C SER A 245 1.22 -14.53 8.59
N SER A 246 1.49 -15.75 9.03
CA SER A 246 1.15 -16.24 10.35
C SER A 246 2.43 -16.41 11.17
N LEU A 247 2.38 -16.00 12.43
CA LEU A 247 3.45 -16.14 13.40
C LEU A 247 3.07 -17.21 14.43
N PHE A 248 3.88 -18.23 14.54
CA PHE A 248 3.66 -19.37 15.44
C PHE A 248 4.73 -19.45 16.51
N LYS A 249 4.34 -19.93 17.68
CA LYS A 249 5.27 -20.47 18.67
C LYS A 249 5.57 -21.92 18.33
N ALA A 250 6.82 -22.34 18.46
CA ALA A 250 7.23 -23.71 18.20
C ALA A 250 8.36 -24.13 19.12
N THR A 251 8.50 -25.45 19.32
CA THR A 251 9.64 -26.05 19.98
C THR A 251 10.59 -26.63 18.94
N ASP A 252 11.84 -26.19 18.92
CA ASP A 252 12.89 -26.83 18.14
C ASP A 252 13.29 -28.16 18.81
N ARG A 253 12.91 -29.30 18.23
CA ARG A 253 13.19 -30.64 18.77
C ARG A 253 14.68 -30.93 18.87
N LYS A 254 15.52 -30.27 18.06
CA LYS A 254 16.97 -30.46 18.06
C LYS A 254 17.64 -29.77 19.26
N THR A 255 17.25 -28.54 19.54
CA THR A 255 17.86 -27.72 20.61
C THR A 255 17.04 -27.67 21.88
N LYS A 256 15.79 -28.13 21.85
CA LYS A 256 14.78 -28.04 22.93
C LYS A 256 14.45 -26.62 23.38
N ILE A 257 14.70 -25.62 22.50
CA ILE A 257 14.46 -24.22 22.77
C ILE A 257 13.14 -23.81 22.08
N GLU A 258 12.38 -22.94 22.74
CA GLU A 258 11.22 -22.28 22.14
C GLU A 258 11.68 -21.25 21.12
N VAL A 259 11.02 -21.24 19.98
CA VAL A 259 11.28 -20.33 18.85
C VAL A 259 9.98 -19.77 18.31
N ALA A 260 10.05 -18.62 17.65
CA ALA A 260 8.96 -18.11 16.86
C ALA A 260 9.20 -18.43 15.37
N ILE A 261 8.16 -18.82 14.66
CA ILE A 261 8.23 -19.18 13.24
C ILE A 261 7.24 -18.31 12.46
N LYS A 262 7.77 -17.49 11.55
CA LYS A 262 6.97 -16.69 10.63
C LYS A 262 6.78 -17.45 9.33
N VAL A 263 5.53 -17.71 8.97
CA VAL A 263 5.14 -18.47 7.78
C VAL A 263 4.34 -17.55 6.87
N PRO A 264 4.72 -17.33 5.61
CA PRO A 264 3.93 -16.52 4.69
C PRO A 264 2.60 -17.20 4.38
N LEU A 265 1.56 -16.43 4.13
CA LEU A 265 0.30 -16.98 3.62
C LEU A 265 0.50 -17.49 2.20
N LEU A 266 -0.26 -18.52 1.79
CA LEU A 266 -0.19 -19.11 0.45
C LEU A 266 -0.34 -18.08 -0.67
N GLN A 267 -1.13 -17.01 -0.44
CA GLN A 267 -1.28 -15.89 -1.37
C GLN A 267 0.02 -15.09 -1.56
N ILE A 268 0.85 -15.01 -0.53
CA ILE A 268 2.16 -14.32 -0.58
C ILE A 268 3.22 -15.25 -1.20
N GLU A 269 3.13 -16.55 -0.98
CA GLU A 269 4.02 -17.53 -1.64
C GLU A 269 3.85 -17.48 -3.18
N SER A 270 2.66 -17.14 -3.67
CA SER A 270 2.35 -16.97 -5.08
C SER A 270 2.59 -15.54 -5.62
N ASP A 271 2.77 -14.55 -4.76
CA ASP A 271 3.14 -13.18 -5.13
C ASP A 271 4.67 -13.01 -5.12
N ALA A 272 5.28 -12.96 -6.31
CA ALA A 272 6.72 -12.84 -6.44
C ALA A 272 7.31 -11.65 -5.66
N GLY A 273 6.61 -10.51 -5.65
CA GLY A 273 7.04 -9.32 -4.91
C GLY A 273 6.92 -9.48 -3.39
N GLY A 274 5.88 -10.13 -2.90
CA GLY A 274 5.68 -10.46 -1.49
C GLY A 274 6.69 -11.49 -1.00
N PHE A 275 6.93 -12.50 -1.82
CA PHE A 275 7.87 -13.58 -1.51
C PHE A 275 9.33 -13.12 -1.46
N GLU A 276 9.77 -12.30 -2.42
CA GLU A 276 11.11 -11.71 -2.42
C GLU A 276 11.34 -10.82 -1.18
N ARG A 277 10.30 -10.08 -0.75
CA ARG A 277 10.36 -9.29 0.48
C ARG A 277 10.53 -10.17 1.71
N PHE A 278 9.76 -11.27 1.78
CA PHE A 278 9.84 -12.23 2.87
C PHE A 278 11.23 -12.87 2.99
N LYS A 279 11.80 -13.31 1.86
CA LYS A 279 13.17 -13.85 1.81
C LYS A 279 14.22 -12.83 2.24
N ARG A 280 14.09 -11.60 1.79
CA ARG A 280 15.03 -10.53 2.11
C ARG A 280 15.00 -10.17 3.59
N GLU A 281 13.82 -10.19 4.21
CA GLU A 281 13.68 -10.01 5.67
C GLU A 281 14.45 -11.09 6.42
N GLU A 282 14.33 -12.35 6.01
CA GLU A 282 15.11 -13.45 6.56
C GLU A 282 16.62 -13.28 6.36
N GLU A 283 17.07 -13.02 5.12
CA GLU A 283 18.50 -12.89 4.77
C GLU A 283 19.21 -11.79 5.56
N ILE A 284 18.51 -10.69 5.82
CA ILE A 284 19.06 -9.59 6.59
C ILE A 284 18.99 -9.92 8.08
N GLY A 285 17.87 -10.47 8.57
CA GLY A 285 17.72 -10.87 9.96
C GLY A 285 18.80 -11.87 10.42
N ILE A 286 19.18 -12.81 9.55
CA ILE A 286 20.27 -13.78 9.85
C ILE A 286 21.62 -13.09 10.05
N LYS A 287 21.90 -11.98 9.35
CA LYS A 287 23.17 -11.25 9.45
C LYS A 287 23.26 -10.37 10.70
N LEU A 288 22.14 -10.06 11.31
CA LEU A 288 22.09 -9.19 12.48
C LEU A 288 22.30 -9.97 13.77
N ASN A 289 23.17 -9.43 14.62
CA ASN A 289 23.46 -10.02 15.94
C ASN A 289 23.71 -8.90 16.95
N HIS A 290 22.64 -8.44 17.60
CA HIS A 290 22.70 -7.38 18.60
C HIS A 290 21.60 -7.60 19.66
N PRO A 291 21.86 -7.38 20.96
CA PRO A 291 20.88 -7.63 22.02
C PRO A 291 19.61 -6.78 21.94
N GLY A 292 19.60 -5.68 21.20
CA GLY A 292 18.43 -4.83 20.97
C GLY A 292 17.67 -5.13 19.68
N VAL A 293 18.05 -6.17 18.93
CA VAL A 293 17.52 -6.53 17.62
C VAL A 293 17.07 -7.97 17.62
N LEU A 294 15.86 -8.25 17.11
CA LEU A 294 15.31 -9.59 17.02
C LEU A 294 16.26 -10.53 16.27
N LYS A 295 16.63 -11.64 16.87
CA LYS A 295 17.55 -12.61 16.29
C LYS A 295 16.81 -13.58 15.37
N VAL A 296 17.29 -13.72 14.13
CA VAL A 296 16.82 -14.71 13.17
C VAL A 296 17.85 -15.85 13.08
N PHE A 297 17.37 -17.07 13.10
CA PHE A 297 18.21 -18.27 13.04
C PHE A 297 18.28 -18.83 11.61
N PRO A 298 19.46 -19.18 11.09
CA PRO A 298 19.56 -19.84 9.79
C PRO A 298 19.01 -21.27 9.85
N VAL A 299 18.30 -21.65 8.79
CA VAL A 299 17.80 -23.03 8.60
C VAL A 299 18.20 -23.52 7.22
N ASP A 300 19.03 -24.58 7.16
CA ASP A 300 19.68 -25.03 5.92
C ASP A 300 18.74 -25.68 4.91
N LYS A 301 17.78 -26.46 5.36
CA LYS A 301 16.85 -27.19 4.49
C LYS A 301 15.42 -26.93 4.93
N LYS A 302 14.63 -26.35 4.03
CA LYS A 302 13.23 -26.04 4.26
C LYS A 302 12.39 -26.68 3.17
N THR A 303 11.31 -27.35 3.58
CA THR A 303 10.35 -27.92 2.63
C THR A 303 9.35 -26.89 2.11
N ARG A 304 9.25 -25.73 2.79
CA ARG A 304 8.44 -24.57 2.40
C ARG A 304 9.08 -23.27 2.90
N PRO A 305 8.62 -22.11 2.43
CA PRO A 305 9.06 -20.83 2.98
C PRO A 305 8.62 -20.63 4.43
N TYR A 306 9.55 -20.34 5.31
CA TYR A 306 9.37 -19.82 6.66
C TYR A 306 10.71 -19.32 7.16
N PHE A 307 10.74 -18.49 8.19
CA PHE A 307 11.97 -18.23 8.93
C PHE A 307 11.77 -18.36 10.45
N VAL A 308 12.85 -18.71 11.10
CA VAL A 308 12.89 -19.01 12.54
C VAL A 308 13.58 -17.88 13.25
N MET A 309 12.98 -17.40 14.33
CA MET A 309 13.52 -16.33 15.16
C MET A 309 13.44 -16.70 16.65
N GLU A 310 14.15 -15.96 17.49
CA GLU A 310 14.01 -16.10 18.93
C GLU A 310 12.55 -15.87 19.36
N TYR A 311 12.06 -16.67 20.28
CA TYR A 311 10.79 -16.44 20.93
C TYR A 311 11.00 -15.45 22.07
N LEU A 312 10.29 -14.33 22.03
CA LEU A 312 10.40 -13.27 23.03
C LEU A 312 9.23 -13.34 24.00
N GLU A 313 9.55 -13.44 25.28
CA GLU A 313 8.56 -13.31 26.36
C GLU A 313 8.47 -11.86 26.80
N GLY A 314 7.28 -11.28 26.71
CA GLY A 314 7.04 -9.88 27.03
C GLY A 314 5.80 -9.33 26.34
N GLN A 315 5.76 -8.03 26.16
CA GLN A 315 4.69 -7.31 25.46
C GLN A 315 5.26 -6.27 24.52
N THR A 316 4.55 -5.96 23.46
CA THR A 316 4.91 -4.84 22.59
C THR A 316 4.74 -3.50 23.32
N LEU A 317 5.50 -2.48 22.89
CA LEU A 317 5.30 -1.12 23.40
C LEU A 317 3.86 -0.65 23.15
N SER A 318 3.23 -1.09 22.07
CA SER A 318 1.82 -0.79 21.78
C SER A 318 0.86 -1.39 22.82
N GLU A 319 1.12 -2.60 23.29
CA GLU A 319 0.33 -3.24 24.35
C GLU A 319 0.56 -2.55 25.69
N LEU A 320 1.80 -2.20 26.00
CA LEU A 320 2.12 -1.44 27.20
C LEU A 320 1.37 -0.10 27.22
N LEU A 321 1.38 0.65 26.11
CA LEU A 321 0.70 1.95 26.00
C LEU A 321 -0.82 1.85 26.10
N LYS A 322 -1.41 0.72 25.74
CA LYS A 322 -2.85 0.48 25.96
C LYS A 322 -3.20 0.25 27.44
N SER A 323 -2.28 -0.32 28.20
CA SER A 323 -2.50 -0.64 29.61
C SER A 323 -2.04 0.47 30.56
N VAL A 324 -0.97 1.19 30.19
CA VAL A 324 -0.36 2.26 31.00
C VAL A 324 0.01 3.42 30.08
N SER A 325 -0.82 4.47 30.07
CA SER A 325 -0.56 5.67 29.29
C SER A 325 -1.17 6.89 29.99
N PRO A 326 -0.46 8.01 30.09
CA PRO A 326 0.93 8.25 29.68
C PRO A 326 1.95 7.56 30.63
N LEU A 327 3.12 7.22 30.08
CA LEU A 327 4.24 6.71 30.88
C LEU A 327 4.94 7.84 31.66
N PRO A 328 5.59 7.50 32.80
CA PRO A 328 6.51 8.42 33.45
C PRO A 328 7.64 8.83 32.50
N GLU A 329 8.06 10.08 32.58
CA GLU A 329 9.07 10.68 31.70
C GLU A 329 10.37 9.86 31.63
N MET A 330 10.91 9.46 32.80
CA MET A 330 12.14 8.69 32.90
C MET A 330 12.05 7.30 32.28
N ASP A 331 10.86 6.68 32.31
CA ASP A 331 10.66 5.36 31.71
C ASP A 331 10.57 5.48 30.19
N ALA A 332 9.88 6.49 29.69
CA ALA A 332 9.84 6.81 28.26
C ALA A 332 11.24 7.12 27.69
N ALA A 333 12.03 7.92 28.43
CA ALA A 333 13.40 8.22 28.03
C ALA A 333 14.31 6.99 28.00
N LYS A 334 14.20 6.08 29.00
CA LYS A 334 14.96 4.81 29.03
C LYS A 334 14.58 3.89 27.89
N ILE A 335 13.28 3.76 27.57
CA ILE A 335 12.81 2.97 26.43
C ILE A 335 13.38 3.55 25.14
N ALA A 336 13.26 4.86 24.93
CA ALA A 336 13.77 5.54 23.76
C ALA A 336 15.30 5.41 23.61
N SER A 337 16.05 5.54 24.71
CA SER A 337 17.51 5.36 24.72
C SER A 337 17.91 3.96 24.25
N ARG A 338 17.24 2.91 24.73
CA ARG A 338 17.49 1.51 24.30
C ARG A 338 17.09 1.27 22.85
N VAL A 339 16.00 1.90 22.38
CA VAL A 339 15.64 1.87 20.96
C VAL A 339 16.73 2.55 20.11
N CYS A 340 17.23 3.70 20.54
CA CYS A 340 18.34 4.36 19.87
C CYS A 340 19.61 3.51 19.83
N GLU A 341 19.93 2.76 20.89
CA GLU A 341 21.07 1.83 20.94
C GLU A 341 20.96 0.74 19.84
N ALA A 342 19.78 0.15 19.68
CA ALA A 342 19.55 -0.81 18.61
C ALA A 342 19.62 -0.16 17.22
N LEU A 343 19.10 1.08 17.06
CA LEU A 343 19.19 1.83 15.81
C LEU A 343 20.63 2.19 15.43
N ILE A 344 21.48 2.52 16.39
CA ILE A 344 22.92 2.75 16.15
C ILE A 344 23.53 1.54 15.45
N TYR A 345 23.28 0.35 15.98
CA TYR A 345 23.77 -0.89 15.38
C TYR A 345 23.21 -1.12 13.96
N LEU A 346 21.90 -0.92 13.75
CA LEU A 346 21.28 -1.08 12.44
C LEU A 346 21.86 -0.09 11.42
N HIS A 347 21.99 1.19 11.78
CA HIS A 347 22.53 2.24 10.92
C HIS A 347 23.99 1.99 10.57
N GLN A 348 24.82 1.53 11.52
CA GLN A 348 26.22 1.13 11.26
C GLN A 348 26.33 -0.02 10.26
N ASN A 349 25.30 -0.88 10.17
CA ASN A 349 25.22 -1.95 9.18
C ASN A 349 24.50 -1.53 7.89
N GLY A 350 24.27 -0.24 7.68
CA GLY A 350 23.63 0.32 6.48
C GLY A 350 22.13 0.02 6.39
N ILE A 351 21.48 -0.32 7.51
CA ILE A 351 20.07 -0.67 7.59
C ILE A 351 19.29 0.46 8.23
N VAL A 352 18.34 1.03 7.51
CA VAL A 352 17.36 1.99 8.01
C VAL A 352 16.03 1.27 8.15
N HIS A 353 15.40 1.33 9.33
CA HIS A 353 14.20 0.56 9.65
C HIS A 353 12.96 1.02 8.89
N ARG A 354 12.68 2.31 8.81
CA ARG A 354 11.62 2.98 8.04
C ARG A 354 10.18 2.65 8.38
N ASP A 355 9.93 1.74 9.29
CA ASP A 355 8.58 1.38 9.79
C ASP A 355 8.62 1.20 11.32
N LEU A 356 9.41 2.05 11.99
CA LEU A 356 9.52 2.01 13.45
C LEU A 356 8.23 2.55 14.06
N LYS A 357 7.63 1.77 14.95
CA LYS A 357 6.37 2.06 15.64
C LYS A 357 6.23 1.19 16.89
N PRO A 358 5.35 1.50 17.83
CA PRO A 358 5.21 0.75 19.09
C PRO A 358 4.94 -0.74 18.90
N GLN A 359 4.27 -1.15 17.81
CA GLN A 359 4.03 -2.56 17.50
C GLN A 359 5.31 -3.33 17.15
N ASN A 360 6.36 -2.62 16.70
CA ASN A 360 7.63 -3.21 16.27
C ASN A 360 8.72 -3.10 17.35
N VAL A 361 8.35 -2.70 18.57
CA VAL A 361 9.25 -2.63 19.74
C VAL A 361 8.71 -3.56 20.81
N MET A 362 9.44 -4.64 21.09
CA MET A 362 9.13 -5.60 22.14
C MET A 362 9.84 -5.22 23.43
N ILE A 363 9.12 -5.21 24.54
CA ILE A 363 9.64 -5.05 25.89
C ILE A 363 9.58 -6.42 26.54
N CYS A 364 10.74 -7.04 26.73
CA CYS A 364 10.85 -8.37 27.30
C CYS A 364 10.68 -8.37 28.83
N ASN A 365 10.33 -9.53 29.39
CA ASN A 365 10.14 -9.69 30.83
C ASN A 365 11.40 -9.38 31.65
N ASP A 366 12.59 -9.54 31.06
CA ASP A 366 13.88 -9.17 31.67
C ASP A 366 14.18 -7.66 31.59
N GLY A 367 13.24 -6.89 31.03
CA GLY A 367 13.37 -5.45 30.80
C GLY A 367 14.23 -5.08 29.59
N SER A 368 14.75 -6.03 28.83
CA SER A 368 15.43 -5.75 27.55
C SER A 368 14.44 -5.35 26.47
N ILE A 369 14.94 -4.69 25.41
CA ILE A 369 14.13 -4.28 24.26
C ILE A 369 14.62 -5.01 23.03
N ARG A 370 13.68 -5.40 22.14
CA ARG A 370 13.98 -5.90 20.81
C ARG A 370 13.21 -5.11 19.76
N ILE A 371 13.94 -4.60 18.76
CA ILE A 371 13.32 -4.09 17.54
C ILE A 371 13.00 -5.27 16.63
N MET A 372 11.76 -5.34 16.17
CA MET A 372 11.22 -6.40 15.33
C MET A 372 10.84 -5.85 13.95
N ASP A 373 10.57 -6.76 13.00
CA ASP A 373 10.01 -6.45 11.67
C ASP A 373 10.74 -5.30 10.95
N PHE A 374 11.99 -5.57 10.57
CA PHE A 374 12.79 -4.59 9.81
C PHE A 374 12.05 -4.21 8.54
N GLY A 375 11.71 -2.93 8.38
CA GLY A 375 11.01 -2.37 7.22
C GLY A 375 11.79 -2.46 5.89
N ILE A 376 12.64 -3.48 5.76
CA ILE A 376 13.51 -3.82 4.63
C ILE A 376 12.70 -4.08 3.36
N ALA A 377 11.45 -4.46 3.51
CA ALA A 377 10.49 -4.58 2.41
C ALA A 377 10.38 -3.31 1.55
N ARG A 378 10.87 -2.18 2.03
CA ARG A 378 10.89 -0.89 1.31
C ARG A 378 12.24 -0.58 0.64
N SER A 379 13.21 -1.51 0.59
CA SER A 379 14.50 -1.31 -0.08
C SER A 379 14.47 -1.77 -1.54
N GLN A 380 14.99 -0.97 -2.47
CA GLN A 380 15.14 -1.16 -3.92
C GLN A 380 13.91 -1.77 -4.64
N GLY A 381 13.09 -0.92 -5.25
CA GLY A 381 11.90 -1.29 -6.01
C GLY A 381 10.58 -1.20 -5.24
N ALA A 382 10.59 -0.97 -3.93
CA ALA A 382 9.36 -0.69 -3.20
C ALA A 382 8.83 0.70 -3.60
N ARG A 383 7.56 0.71 -3.99
CA ARG A 383 6.77 1.87 -4.40
C ARG A 383 7.11 3.10 -3.57
N ARG A 384 7.41 4.21 -4.22
CA ARG A 384 7.35 5.52 -3.59
C ARG A 384 5.99 5.64 -2.90
N LEU A 385 6.00 5.83 -1.58
CA LEU A 385 4.80 6.20 -0.84
C LEU A 385 4.46 7.65 -1.25
N THR A 386 3.88 7.79 -2.42
CA THR A 386 3.17 9.03 -2.76
C THR A 386 1.84 9.00 -1.99
N PHE A 387 1.26 10.16 -1.73
CA PHE A 387 -0.11 10.31 -1.20
C PHE A 387 -1.14 9.36 -1.86
N VAL A 388 -0.82 8.89 -3.05
CA VAL A 388 -1.62 8.02 -3.92
C VAL A 388 -1.49 6.52 -3.61
N GLY A 389 -0.45 6.09 -2.87
CA GLY A 389 -0.14 4.67 -2.64
C GLY A 389 -0.42 4.14 -1.23
N PHE A 390 -0.95 4.96 -0.32
CA PHE A 390 -1.25 4.53 1.04
C PHE A 390 -2.55 3.71 1.07
N THR A 391 -2.47 2.48 1.59
CA THR A 391 -3.66 1.66 1.87
C THR A 391 -3.79 1.44 3.38
N PRO A 392 -5.00 1.31 3.93
CA PRO A 392 -5.20 0.95 5.35
C PRO A 392 -4.46 -0.34 5.75
N ALA A 393 -4.22 -1.25 4.79
CA ALA A 393 -3.41 -2.45 4.99
C ALA A 393 -1.90 -2.18 5.18
N MET A 394 -1.41 -0.96 4.93
CA MET A 394 -0.01 -0.57 5.14
C MET A 394 0.30 -0.10 6.57
N GLY A 395 -0.66 -0.14 7.47
CA GLY A 395 -0.53 0.33 8.86
C GLY A 395 -0.84 1.83 9.02
N THR A 396 -0.93 2.25 10.28
CA THR A 396 -1.27 3.62 10.65
C THR A 396 -0.09 4.55 10.36
N PRO A 397 -0.29 5.72 9.71
CA PRO A 397 0.80 6.62 9.34
C PRO A 397 1.37 7.42 10.54
N ASP A 398 0.97 7.12 11.77
CA ASP A 398 1.17 7.94 12.96
C ASP A 398 2.64 8.21 13.33
N TYR A 399 3.55 7.36 12.87
CA TYR A 399 5.00 7.47 13.17
C TYR A 399 5.85 7.75 11.94
N MET A 400 5.22 7.87 10.76
CA MET A 400 5.90 8.07 9.48
C MET A 400 6.53 9.46 9.40
N ALA A 401 7.75 9.58 8.95
CA ALA A 401 8.41 10.87 8.78
C ALA A 401 7.85 11.69 7.59
N PRO A 402 7.89 13.03 7.63
CA PRO A 402 7.36 13.90 6.58
C PRO A 402 7.91 13.61 5.18
N GLU A 403 9.19 13.28 5.06
CA GLU A 403 9.83 12.92 3.79
C GLU A 403 9.28 11.60 3.23
N GLN A 404 8.90 10.65 4.06
CA GLN A 404 8.26 9.40 3.62
C GLN A 404 6.86 9.68 3.06
N VAL A 405 6.11 10.57 3.71
CA VAL A 405 4.81 11.02 3.22
C VAL A 405 4.94 11.70 1.86
N LYS A 406 6.01 12.49 1.64
CA LYS A 406 6.35 13.12 0.35
C LYS A 406 6.87 12.11 -0.70
N GLY A 407 6.94 10.82 -0.38
CA GLY A 407 7.41 9.78 -1.29
C GLY A 407 8.94 9.63 -1.35
N SER A 408 9.69 10.32 -0.51
CA SER A 408 11.13 10.11 -0.37
C SER A 408 11.39 8.88 0.49
N ARG A 409 12.46 8.18 0.18
CA ARG A 409 12.86 6.98 0.94
C ARG A 409 13.37 7.29 2.34
N GLY A 410 13.94 8.49 2.52
CA GLY A 410 14.58 8.90 3.75
C GLY A 410 15.88 8.12 4.07
N ASP A 411 16.60 8.61 5.05
CA ASP A 411 17.82 8.03 5.62
C ASP A 411 17.63 7.69 7.11
N GLU A 412 18.73 7.51 7.86
CA GLU A 412 18.73 7.21 9.31
C GLU A 412 17.88 8.19 10.13
N ARG A 413 17.79 9.45 9.71
CA ARG A 413 17.02 10.50 10.37
C ARG A 413 15.51 10.30 10.27
N THR A 414 15.07 9.42 9.39
CA THR A 414 13.67 8.95 9.32
C THR A 414 13.30 8.13 10.56
N ASP A 415 14.18 7.23 10.99
CA ASP A 415 13.97 6.42 12.20
C ASP A 415 13.99 7.30 13.46
N ILE A 416 14.85 8.31 13.49
CA ILE A 416 14.92 9.30 14.58
C ILE A 416 13.59 10.04 14.76
N TYR A 417 12.97 10.47 13.65
CA TYR A 417 11.63 11.07 13.69
C TYR A 417 10.60 10.10 14.29
N SER A 418 10.64 8.83 13.88
CA SER A 418 9.72 7.81 14.40
C SER A 418 9.92 7.57 15.90
N VAL A 419 11.17 7.59 16.39
CA VAL A 419 11.46 7.55 17.84
C VAL A 419 10.85 8.77 18.54
N GLY A 420 11.05 9.97 18.01
CA GLY A 420 10.44 11.20 18.56
C GLY A 420 8.92 11.10 18.66
N ALA A 421 8.27 10.58 17.62
CA ALA A 421 6.81 10.38 17.60
C ALA A 421 6.35 9.34 18.65
N MET A 422 7.13 8.26 18.83
CA MET A 422 6.84 7.27 19.88
C MET A 422 7.02 7.85 21.28
N VAL A 423 8.09 8.64 21.51
CA VAL A 423 8.30 9.31 22.81
C VAL A 423 7.16 10.28 23.11
N TYR A 424 6.74 11.05 22.12
CA TYR A 424 5.59 11.93 22.23
C TYR A 424 4.36 11.16 22.75
N GLU A 425 4.00 10.06 22.09
CA GLU A 425 2.87 9.23 22.49
C GLU A 425 3.08 8.61 23.89
N MET A 426 4.26 8.09 24.18
CA MET A 426 4.58 7.52 25.49
C MET A 426 4.27 8.49 26.64
N VAL A 427 4.60 9.77 26.47
CA VAL A 427 4.49 10.76 27.56
C VAL A 427 3.22 11.59 27.53
N THR A 428 2.47 11.59 26.42
CA THR A 428 1.21 12.34 26.31
C THR A 428 -0.01 11.43 26.32
N GLY A 429 0.15 10.15 25.96
CA GLY A 429 -0.94 9.20 25.75
C GLY A 429 -1.63 9.32 24.40
N GLU A 430 -1.18 10.22 23.53
CA GLU A 430 -1.77 10.47 22.23
C GLU A 430 -0.70 10.62 21.16
N THR A 431 -1.02 10.25 19.91
CA THR A 431 -0.12 10.45 18.79
C THR A 431 0.07 11.94 18.47
N PRO A 432 1.23 12.35 17.93
CA PRO A 432 1.55 13.77 17.69
C PRO A 432 0.60 14.49 16.75
N PHE A 433 -0.03 13.75 15.84
CA PHE A 433 -0.99 14.28 14.88
C PHE A 433 -2.24 13.41 14.88
N GLY A 434 -3.38 14.04 15.14
CA GLY A 434 -4.69 13.42 15.07
C GLY A 434 -5.43 13.83 13.80
N GLY A 435 -6.49 13.08 13.46
CA GLY A 435 -7.39 13.41 12.35
C GLY A 435 -8.32 12.27 12.01
N ASP A 436 -9.44 12.60 11.36
CA ASP A 436 -10.50 11.65 11.01
C ASP A 436 -10.11 10.68 9.87
N SER A 437 -8.95 10.89 9.27
CA SER A 437 -8.44 10.00 8.22
C SER A 437 -6.91 10.00 8.17
N PRO A 438 -6.29 8.89 7.68
CA PRO A 438 -4.85 8.82 7.46
C PRO A 438 -4.30 9.97 6.61
N TYR A 439 -5.10 10.46 5.66
CA TYR A 439 -4.73 11.59 4.80
C TYR A 439 -4.59 12.89 5.61
N VAL A 440 -5.52 13.19 6.51
CA VAL A 440 -5.46 14.39 7.38
C VAL A 440 -4.22 14.34 8.25
N ILE A 441 -3.92 13.18 8.84
CA ILE A 441 -2.72 12.95 9.66
C ILE A 441 -1.45 13.17 8.83
N MET A 442 -1.37 12.58 7.64
CA MET A 442 -0.22 12.74 6.75
C MET A 442 -0.03 14.18 6.29
N ASN A 443 -1.12 14.87 5.92
CA ASN A 443 -1.07 16.27 5.51
C ASN A 443 -0.63 17.18 6.66
N ALA A 444 -1.19 16.99 7.86
CA ALA A 444 -0.82 17.76 9.05
C ALA A 444 0.69 17.67 9.32
N ARG A 445 1.26 16.49 9.19
CA ARG A 445 2.70 16.20 9.39
C ARG A 445 3.62 16.87 8.36
N VAL A 446 3.15 17.01 7.12
CA VAL A 446 3.92 17.68 6.05
C VAL A 446 3.85 19.20 6.18
N THR A 447 2.69 19.73 6.61
CA THR A 447 2.40 21.17 6.57
C THR A 447 2.64 21.90 7.89
N GLY A 448 2.70 21.17 9.02
CA GLY A 448 2.83 21.74 10.35
C GLY A 448 3.69 20.91 11.29
N ASP A 449 3.76 21.35 12.53
CA ASP A 449 4.47 20.71 13.62
C ASP A 449 3.43 20.14 14.61
N PRO A 450 3.79 19.17 15.47
CA PRO A 450 2.88 18.66 16.49
C PRO A 450 2.54 19.74 17.51
N GLU A 451 1.47 19.54 18.26
CA GLU A 451 1.23 20.34 19.44
C GLU A 451 2.36 20.10 20.46
N ALA A 452 2.75 21.15 21.20
CA ALA A 452 3.81 21.02 22.21
C ALA A 452 3.44 19.94 23.25
N PRO A 453 4.30 18.94 23.52
CA PRO A 453 4.01 17.85 24.46
C PRO A 453 3.53 18.34 25.85
N ARG A 454 4.13 19.42 26.36
CA ARG A 454 3.77 20.01 27.66
C ARG A 454 2.39 20.67 27.70
N LYS A 455 1.78 20.98 26.57
CA LYS A 455 0.37 21.41 26.53
C LYS A 455 -0.57 20.25 26.86
N ARG A 456 -0.20 19.03 26.52
CA ARG A 456 -1.00 17.82 26.80
C ARG A 456 -0.66 17.20 28.14
N ASN A 457 0.63 17.22 28.52
CA ASN A 457 1.09 16.73 29.81
C ASN A 457 1.97 17.78 30.51
N HIS A 458 1.39 18.57 31.37
CA HIS A 458 2.05 19.66 32.10
C HIS A 458 3.13 19.19 33.10
N LYS A 459 3.23 17.87 33.35
CA LYS A 459 4.23 17.29 34.25
C LYS A 459 5.58 17.08 33.56
N LEU A 460 5.64 17.19 32.23
CA LEU A 460 6.87 17.01 31.47
C LEU A 460 7.86 18.15 31.72
N THR A 461 9.15 17.78 31.75
CA THR A 461 10.20 18.76 31.81
C THR A 461 10.40 19.47 30.45
N PRO A 462 10.88 20.73 30.44
CA PRO A 462 11.26 21.39 29.19
C PRO A 462 12.33 20.62 28.42
N VAL A 463 13.15 19.83 29.10
CA VAL A 463 14.26 19.05 28.54
C VAL A 463 13.73 17.94 27.64
N LEU A 464 12.80 17.11 28.11
CA LEU A 464 12.24 16.04 27.28
C LEU A 464 11.38 16.59 26.15
N GLU A 465 10.65 17.69 26.38
CA GLU A 465 9.93 18.39 25.30
C GLU A 465 10.89 18.84 24.19
N GLU A 466 12.05 19.39 24.54
CA GLU A 466 13.07 19.82 23.58
C GLU A 466 13.60 18.62 22.77
N ILE A 467 13.92 17.50 23.43
CA ILE A 467 14.36 16.27 22.76
C ILE A 467 13.33 15.76 21.76
N ILE A 468 12.05 15.69 22.18
CA ILE A 468 10.95 15.23 21.31
C ILE A 468 10.83 16.13 20.08
N LEU A 469 10.77 17.45 20.30
CA LEU A 469 10.59 18.41 19.22
C LEU A 469 11.80 18.46 18.28
N HIS A 470 13.02 18.29 18.81
CA HIS A 470 14.23 18.17 17.99
C HIS A 470 14.20 16.94 17.10
N ALA A 471 13.84 15.78 17.63
CA ALA A 471 13.71 14.56 16.84
C ALA A 471 12.63 14.69 15.76
N MET A 472 11.56 15.43 16.04
CA MET A 472 10.40 15.59 15.16
C MET A 472 10.44 16.82 14.23
N GLU A 473 11.58 17.50 14.09
CA GLU A 473 11.75 18.56 13.10
C GLU A 473 11.34 18.06 11.69
N ARG A 474 10.61 18.89 10.93
CA ARG A 474 10.09 18.48 9.60
C ARG A 474 11.19 18.20 8.61
N GLU A 475 12.22 19.03 8.59
CA GLU A 475 13.36 18.87 7.69
C GLU A 475 14.42 17.97 8.33
N PRO A 476 14.84 16.85 7.70
CA PRO A 476 15.81 15.93 8.28
C PRO A 476 17.12 16.58 8.72
N LYS A 477 17.58 17.61 8.03
CA LYS A 477 18.80 18.35 8.37
C LYS A 477 18.75 19.07 9.72
N ASN A 478 17.55 19.35 10.23
CA ASN A 478 17.33 20.05 11.48
C ASN A 478 17.11 19.10 12.66
N ARG A 479 17.02 17.78 12.42
CA ARG A 479 16.91 16.73 13.43
C ARG A 479 18.28 16.38 14.01
N TYR A 480 18.30 15.50 15.01
CA TYR A 480 19.52 14.77 15.33
C TYR A 480 20.08 14.11 14.07
N GLN A 481 21.41 14.23 13.85
CA GLN A 481 22.02 13.68 12.65
C GLN A 481 22.40 12.20 12.80
N SER A 482 22.28 11.63 14.01
CA SER A 482 22.44 10.21 14.28
C SER A 482 21.62 9.79 15.50
N ALA A 483 21.27 8.51 15.58
CA ALA A 483 20.63 7.93 16.77
C ALA A 483 21.54 8.04 18.01
N ALA A 484 22.86 8.05 17.82
CA ALA A 484 23.82 8.23 18.91
C ALA A 484 23.71 9.63 19.55
N ALA A 485 23.49 10.68 18.74
CA ALA A 485 23.31 12.04 19.26
C ALA A 485 22.02 12.15 20.10
N MET A 486 20.91 11.58 19.63
CA MET A 486 19.66 11.53 20.39
C MET A 486 19.81 10.73 21.68
N LYS A 487 20.47 9.55 21.61
CA LYS A 487 20.72 8.72 22.79
C LYS A 487 21.51 9.46 23.88
N ALA A 488 22.54 10.20 23.49
CA ALA A 488 23.38 10.94 24.42
C ALA A 488 22.59 11.97 25.26
N GLU A 489 21.61 12.63 24.66
CA GLU A 489 20.73 13.58 25.36
C GLU A 489 19.64 12.87 26.18
N LEU A 490 19.12 11.72 25.72
CA LEU A 490 18.18 10.89 26.50
C LEU A 490 18.82 10.28 27.75
N ASP A 491 20.12 9.96 27.69
CA ASP A 491 20.84 9.37 28.83
C ASP A 491 21.32 10.43 29.83
N ASP A 492 21.47 11.68 29.39
CA ASP A 492 22.01 12.77 30.19
C ASP A 492 21.35 14.11 29.85
N TYR A 493 20.34 14.44 30.63
CA TYR A 493 19.55 15.67 30.44
C TYR A 493 20.37 16.96 30.64
N GLU A 494 21.53 16.90 31.34
CA GLU A 494 22.40 18.06 31.50
C GLU A 494 23.06 18.49 30.17
N LYS A 495 23.14 17.57 29.21
CA LYS A 495 23.66 17.86 27.87
C LYS A 495 22.66 18.56 26.95
N VAL A 496 21.41 18.67 27.36
CA VAL A 496 20.36 19.22 26.51
C VAL A 496 20.34 20.75 26.58
N GLU A 497 20.57 21.39 25.46
CA GLU A 497 20.34 22.80 25.31
C GLU A 497 18.86 23.07 24.97
N VAL A 498 18.11 23.62 25.93
CA VAL A 498 16.71 24.00 25.70
C VAL A 498 16.68 25.28 24.88
N THR A 499 16.37 25.14 23.58
CA THR A 499 16.37 26.23 22.60
C THR A 499 14.99 26.82 22.36
N ASP A 500 14.01 26.47 23.20
CA ASP A 500 12.61 26.91 23.15
C ASP A 500 11.95 26.60 21.78
N ARG A 501 12.13 25.36 21.26
CA ARG A 501 11.50 24.90 20.02
C ARG A 501 9.98 24.99 20.08
N CYS A 502 9.40 24.83 21.25
CA CYS A 502 7.96 24.90 21.45
C CYS A 502 7.36 26.26 21.03
N SER A 503 8.09 27.37 21.17
CA SER A 503 7.62 28.69 20.77
C SER A 503 7.59 28.90 19.24
N ARG A 504 8.32 28.08 18.49
CA ARG A 504 8.48 28.18 17.02
C ARG A 504 7.56 27.23 16.25
N LEU A 505 6.75 26.42 16.94
CA LEU A 505 5.87 25.45 16.34
C LEU A 505 4.81 26.10 15.44
N ARG A 506 4.64 25.58 14.25
CA ARG A 506 3.66 26.03 13.27
C ARG A 506 2.47 25.09 13.28
N SER A 507 1.29 25.59 13.56
CA SER A 507 0.07 24.80 13.45
C SER A 507 -0.06 24.21 12.04
N PRO A 508 -0.47 22.94 11.91
CA PRO A 508 -0.77 22.33 10.62
C PRO A 508 -1.76 23.20 9.85
N GLN A 509 -1.49 23.42 8.58
CA GLN A 509 -2.47 24.06 7.72
C GLN A 509 -3.64 23.10 7.55
N VAL A 510 -4.69 23.32 8.32
CA VAL A 510 -5.98 22.71 8.03
C VAL A 510 -6.37 23.26 6.66
N TRP A 511 -6.54 22.39 5.67
CA TRP A 511 -7.19 22.77 4.43
C TRP A 511 -8.61 23.20 4.81
N LYS A 512 -8.77 24.46 5.11
CA LYS A 512 -10.08 25.10 5.14
C LYS A 512 -10.54 24.99 3.69
N SER A 513 -11.36 23.99 3.39
CA SER A 513 -12.13 24.01 2.17
C SER A 513 -12.68 25.43 2.08
N ASN A 514 -12.49 26.11 0.94
CA ASN A 514 -12.90 27.51 0.77
C ASN A 514 -14.43 27.63 0.80
N PHE A 515 -15.08 27.14 1.86
CA PHE A 515 -16.48 27.38 2.16
C PHE A 515 -16.80 28.89 2.29
N ARG A 516 -15.77 29.74 2.44
CA ARG A 516 -15.96 31.20 2.36
C ARG A 516 -16.39 31.68 0.98
N MET A 517 -16.08 30.94 -0.09
CA MET A 517 -16.52 31.29 -1.46
C MET A 517 -17.89 30.70 -1.80
N LEU A 518 -18.39 29.71 -1.03
CA LEU A 518 -19.69 29.09 -1.29
C LEU A 518 -20.86 30.10 -1.26
N PRO A 519 -20.99 31.01 -0.27
CA PRO A 519 -22.04 32.04 -0.28
C PRO A 519 -21.86 33.03 -1.43
N LEU A 520 -20.62 33.31 -1.85
CA LEU A 520 -20.35 34.19 -3.00
C LEU A 520 -20.75 33.52 -4.32
N ILE A 521 -20.44 32.24 -4.48
CA ILE A 521 -20.84 31.43 -5.64
C ILE A 521 -22.36 31.28 -5.69
N ILE A 522 -23.01 31.01 -4.57
CA ILE A 522 -24.47 30.93 -4.47
C ILE A 522 -25.08 32.30 -4.80
N GLY A 523 -24.51 33.40 -4.33
CA GLY A 523 -24.95 34.75 -4.65
C GLY A 523 -24.85 35.07 -6.14
N ILE A 524 -23.75 34.69 -6.78
CA ILE A 524 -23.56 34.88 -8.23
C ILE A 524 -24.58 34.05 -9.04
N ILE A 525 -24.80 32.79 -8.62
CA ILE A 525 -25.78 31.91 -9.29
C ILE A 525 -27.20 32.49 -9.15
N LEU A 526 -27.57 33.00 -7.98
CA LEU A 526 -28.88 33.64 -7.74
C LEU A 526 -29.06 34.89 -8.61
N ILE A 527 -28.02 35.72 -8.73
CA ILE A 527 -28.06 36.93 -9.60
C ILE A 527 -28.21 36.51 -11.06
N LEU A 528 -27.52 35.48 -11.52
CA LEU A 528 -27.64 34.99 -12.90
C LEU A 528 -29.04 34.42 -13.17
N ILE A 529 -29.62 33.69 -12.22
CA ILE A 529 -30.99 33.18 -12.33
C ILE A 529 -32.02 34.34 -12.37
N LEU A 530 -31.88 35.33 -11.50
CA LEU A 530 -32.74 36.51 -11.50
C LEU A 530 -32.64 37.31 -12.81
N ASN A 531 -31.43 37.52 -13.33
CA ASN A 531 -31.22 38.15 -14.63
C ASN A 531 -31.83 37.34 -15.78
N PHE A 532 -31.73 36.02 -15.74
CA PHE A 532 -32.33 35.14 -16.74
C PHE A 532 -33.86 35.24 -16.74
N PHE A 533 -34.51 35.23 -15.57
CA PHE A 533 -35.96 35.43 -15.48
C PHE A 533 -36.39 36.83 -15.84
N PHE A 534 -35.60 37.87 -15.52
CA PHE A 534 -35.85 39.23 -15.93
C PHE A 534 -35.79 39.40 -17.47
N LEU A 535 -34.82 38.78 -18.12
CA LEU A 535 -34.71 38.74 -19.59
C LEU A 535 -35.91 38.01 -20.23
N LEU A 536 -36.32 36.86 -19.66
CA LEU A 536 -37.52 36.15 -20.12
C LEU A 536 -38.81 36.97 -19.97
N TYR A 537 -38.88 37.78 -18.91
CA TYR A 537 -40.03 38.68 -18.69
C TYR A 537 -40.01 39.85 -19.69
N MET A 538 -38.85 40.41 -19.99
CA MET A 538 -38.71 41.58 -20.91
C MET A 538 -38.88 41.23 -22.38
N ILE A 539 -38.52 40.03 -22.84
CA ILE A 539 -38.63 39.62 -24.26
C ILE A 539 -40.07 39.72 -24.81
N PRO A 540 -41.14 39.32 -24.09
CA PRO A 540 -42.52 39.51 -24.57
C PRO A 540 -42.96 40.96 -24.60
N HIS A 541 -42.40 41.82 -23.76
CA HIS A 541 -42.78 43.23 -23.67
C HIS A 541 -42.09 44.11 -24.72
N MET A 542 -40.92 43.72 -25.23
CA MET A 542 -40.23 44.41 -26.33
C MET A 542 -40.85 44.14 -27.73
N LYS A 543 -41.73 43.16 -27.89
CA LYS A 543 -42.44 42.85 -29.16
C LYS A 543 -43.79 43.55 -29.28
N ARG A 544 -44.15 44.45 -28.37
CA ARG A 544 -45.41 45.18 -28.38
C ARG A 544 -45.28 46.70 -28.60
N HIS A 545 -44.09 47.15 -29.08
CA HIS A 545 -43.89 48.53 -29.57
C HIS A 545 -43.39 48.52 -31.03
#